data_4983d943506aaa579d4b3b10dabab5b1
#
_entry.id   4983d943506aaa579d4b3b10dabab5b1
#
_cell.length_a   1.000
_cell.length_b   1.000
_cell.length_c   1.000
_cell.angle_alpha   90.00
_cell.angle_beta   90.00
_cell.angle_gamma   90.00
#
_symmetry.space_group_name_H-M   'P 1'
#
loop_
_entity.id
_entity.type
_entity.pdbx_description
1 polymer ?
#
loop_
_entity_poly.entity_id
_entity_poly.type
_entity_poly.pdbx_seq_one_letter_code
_entity_poly.pdbx_strand_id
1 'polypeptide(L)'
;MKIPKILISLVSIFSLGFASFSFASVNPERMSETAKENIPAHAIEKAPGLYYLGEAVDPGSGEMVEGYMIVRPHKESARPAGTGKNKPSGDTSPTASCYSFMASGAKWKTVEPWVVNPANGFGISNASVFSILDKSIAKWEDATDGKIGNGGSDVIGVGSATGSALVADEVSPDNSNEVYFGDLKPGTIGVTIVWGVFGGPVKNRRLVEWDQVYNNYYNWSDAAEGDINAMDFESIATHELGHTMGLADLYNSDCSAMTMYGYGSEGEINARTLEDGDINGMNSLY
;
A
#
# COMPACT_ATOMS: atom_id res chain seq x y z
N MET A 1 42.17 57.37 7.48
CA MET A 1 42.25 56.11 6.71
C MET A 1 41.30 55.13 7.37
N LYS A 2 40.08 54.95 6.81
CA LYS A 2 39.05 54.08 7.38
C LYS A 2 39.02 52.76 6.60
N ILE A 3 39.19 51.64 7.32
CA ILE A 3 39.17 50.26 6.76
C ILE A 3 37.71 49.83 6.71
N PRO A 4 37.19 49.30 5.59
CA PRO A 4 35.80 48.78 5.54
C PRO A 4 35.71 47.40 6.17
N LYS A 5 34.68 47.18 6.96
CA LYS A 5 34.29 45.86 7.53
C LYS A 5 33.69 45.00 6.43
N ILE A 6 34.31 43.85 6.14
CA ILE A 6 33.75 42.81 5.30
C ILE A 6 32.73 42.04 6.11
N LEU A 7 31.50 42.05 5.62
CA LEU A 7 30.39 41.25 6.17
C LEU A 7 30.49 39.85 5.57
N ILE A 8 30.87 38.85 6.35
CA ILE A 8 30.87 37.45 5.96
C ILE A 8 29.43 36.92 6.17
N SER A 9 28.74 36.70 5.06
CA SER A 9 27.43 36.05 5.08
C SER A 9 27.62 34.54 5.32
N LEU A 10 27.15 34.07 6.47
CA LEU A 10 27.06 32.63 6.75
C LEU A 10 25.93 32.05 5.87
N VAL A 11 26.31 31.27 4.88
CA VAL A 11 25.37 30.40 4.15
C VAL A 11 25.12 29.20 5.04
N SER A 12 23.93 29.15 5.65
CA SER A 12 23.45 27.97 6.35
C SER A 12 23.11 26.91 5.32
N ILE A 13 23.94 25.86 5.27
CA ILE A 13 23.64 24.65 4.51
C ILE A 13 22.56 23.91 5.32
N PHE A 14 21.33 23.98 4.85
CA PHE A 14 20.26 23.08 5.30
C PHE A 14 20.61 21.69 4.79
N SER A 15 21.10 20.83 5.66
CA SER A 15 21.17 19.39 5.40
C SER A 15 19.74 18.86 5.44
N LEU A 16 19.16 18.56 4.26
CA LEU A 16 17.94 17.74 4.15
C LEU A 16 18.27 16.40 4.81
N GLY A 17 17.70 16.17 5.98
CA GLY A 17 17.70 14.88 6.64
C GLY A 17 16.83 13.93 5.85
N PHE A 18 17.43 13.07 5.03
CA PHE A 18 16.73 11.95 4.43
C PHE A 18 16.19 11.07 5.56
N ALA A 19 14.88 10.85 5.57
CA ALA A 19 14.28 9.85 6.42
C ALA A 19 14.88 8.49 6.05
N SER A 20 15.69 7.92 6.93
CA SER A 20 16.25 6.60 6.74
C SER A 20 15.12 5.59 6.98
N PHE A 21 14.56 5.05 5.91
CA PHE A 21 13.69 3.89 5.99
C PHE A 21 14.55 2.72 6.47
N SER A 22 14.35 2.26 7.70
CA SER A 22 14.98 1.04 8.21
C SER A 22 14.21 -0.16 7.67
N PHE A 23 14.54 -0.55 6.45
CA PHE A 23 14.13 -1.86 5.94
C PHE A 23 15.16 -2.89 6.43
N ALA A 24 14.69 -3.99 7.00
CA ALA A 24 15.55 -5.13 7.26
C ALA A 24 16.20 -5.57 5.94
N SER A 25 17.49 -5.78 5.93
CA SER A 25 18.24 -6.19 4.74
C SER A 25 17.87 -7.65 4.39
N VAL A 26 16.77 -7.82 3.67
CA VAL A 26 16.42 -9.06 3.00
C VAL A 26 16.77 -8.88 1.53
N ASN A 27 17.40 -9.87 0.94
CA ASN A 27 17.78 -9.85 -0.47
C ASN A 27 16.49 -9.90 -1.31
N PRO A 28 15.98 -8.77 -1.85
CA PRO A 28 14.67 -8.74 -2.46
C PRO A 28 14.74 -9.38 -3.84
N GLU A 29 13.81 -10.28 -4.12
CA GLU A 29 13.55 -10.73 -5.47
C GLU A 29 13.12 -9.51 -6.30
N ARG A 30 13.84 -9.21 -7.38
CA ARG A 30 13.53 -8.07 -8.26
C ARG A 30 12.21 -8.34 -8.99
N MET A 31 11.37 -7.32 -9.07
CA MET A 31 10.20 -7.33 -9.95
C MET A 31 10.62 -7.65 -11.38
N SER A 32 9.73 -8.31 -12.14
CA SER A 32 9.95 -8.51 -13.58
C SER A 32 9.99 -7.16 -14.30
N GLU A 33 10.71 -7.12 -15.43
CA GLU A 33 10.73 -5.91 -16.28
C GLU A 33 9.32 -5.51 -16.77
N THR A 34 8.43 -6.48 -16.99
CA THR A 34 7.04 -6.25 -17.41
C THR A 34 6.23 -5.50 -16.34
N ALA A 35 6.40 -5.86 -15.06
CA ALA A 35 5.71 -5.16 -13.98
C ALA A 35 6.16 -3.70 -13.84
N LYS A 36 7.41 -3.39 -14.19
CA LYS A 36 7.95 -2.02 -14.15
C LYS A 36 7.37 -1.07 -15.21
N GLU A 37 6.71 -1.59 -16.25
CA GLU A 37 6.08 -0.76 -17.28
C GLU A 37 4.84 0.00 -16.78
N ASN A 38 4.32 -0.31 -15.59
CA ASN A 38 3.22 0.44 -14.95
C ASN A 38 3.70 1.64 -14.13
N ILE A 39 5.02 1.82 -14.01
CA ILE A 39 5.59 2.84 -13.14
C ILE A 39 5.72 4.14 -13.93
N PRO A 40 5.21 5.27 -13.43
CA PRO A 40 5.40 6.56 -14.05
C PRO A 40 6.87 6.87 -14.29
N ALA A 41 7.20 7.48 -15.42
CA ALA A 41 8.60 7.75 -15.82
C ALA A 41 9.37 8.65 -14.84
N HIS A 42 8.66 9.43 -14.02
CA HIS A 42 9.24 10.29 -12.98
C HIS A 42 9.45 9.56 -11.64
N ALA A 43 8.86 8.39 -11.46
CA ALA A 43 8.90 7.66 -10.20
C ALA A 43 10.28 7.05 -9.92
N ILE A 44 10.69 7.04 -8.67
CA ILE A 44 12.00 6.56 -8.21
C ILE A 44 11.80 5.37 -7.28
N GLU A 45 12.30 4.19 -7.66
CA GLU A 45 12.27 2.99 -6.80
C GLU A 45 13.04 3.23 -5.49
N LYS A 46 12.40 3.03 -4.36
CA LYS A 46 12.96 3.17 -3.01
C LYS A 46 13.19 1.82 -2.34
N ALA A 47 12.32 0.85 -2.63
CA ALA A 47 12.40 -0.54 -2.21
C ALA A 47 11.68 -1.40 -3.26
N PRO A 48 11.79 -2.73 -3.23
CA PRO A 48 11.03 -3.59 -4.14
C PRO A 48 9.54 -3.28 -4.07
N GLY A 49 8.95 -2.96 -5.22
CA GLY A 49 7.53 -2.61 -5.32
C GLY A 49 7.15 -1.23 -4.80
N LEU A 50 8.06 -0.49 -4.15
CA LEU A 50 7.78 0.84 -3.59
C LEU A 50 8.46 1.93 -4.40
N TYR A 51 7.70 2.84 -4.96
CA TYR A 51 8.15 3.93 -5.82
C TYR A 51 7.75 5.29 -5.26
N TYR A 52 8.70 6.20 -5.17
CA TYR A 52 8.46 7.58 -4.81
C TYR A 52 8.02 8.37 -6.04
N LEU A 53 6.87 9.02 -5.97
CA LEU A 53 6.26 9.80 -7.05
C LEU A 53 6.69 11.26 -7.07
N GLY A 54 7.23 11.76 -5.98
CA GLY A 54 7.63 13.16 -5.83
C GLY A 54 6.89 13.87 -4.72
N GLU A 55 7.01 15.20 -4.73
CA GLU A 55 6.33 16.09 -3.80
C GLU A 55 5.24 16.88 -4.54
N ALA A 56 4.11 17.10 -3.88
CA ALA A 56 3.02 17.93 -4.39
C ALA A 56 2.43 18.77 -3.26
N VAL A 57 1.58 19.73 -3.61
CA VAL A 57 0.80 20.50 -2.63
C VAL A 57 -0.53 19.79 -2.41
N ASP A 58 -0.83 19.40 -1.18
CA ASP A 58 -2.15 18.92 -0.79
C ASP A 58 -3.18 20.05 -0.96
N PRO A 59 -4.19 19.92 -1.84
CA PRO A 59 -5.17 20.98 -2.09
C PRO A 59 -6.06 21.27 -0.87
N GLY A 60 -6.20 20.31 0.06
CA GLY A 60 -6.99 20.48 1.27
C GLY A 60 -6.31 21.35 2.33
N SER A 61 -5.03 21.10 2.61
CA SER A 61 -4.28 21.81 3.64
C SER A 61 -3.33 22.90 3.11
N GLY A 62 -2.96 22.84 1.83
CA GLY A 62 -1.91 23.68 1.23
C GLY A 62 -0.49 23.28 1.64
N GLU A 63 -0.31 22.17 2.35
CA GLU A 63 1.01 21.68 2.76
C GLU A 63 1.66 20.81 1.69
N MET A 64 3.00 20.74 1.73
CA MET A 64 3.75 19.81 0.88
C MET A 64 3.60 18.39 1.40
N VAL A 65 3.25 17.49 0.49
CA VAL A 65 3.11 16.05 0.74
C VAL A 65 3.96 15.25 -0.25
N GLU A 66 4.29 14.04 0.13
CA GLU A 66 5.06 13.09 -0.67
C GLU A 66 4.12 11.99 -1.18
N GLY A 67 4.28 11.58 -2.45
CA GLY A 67 3.53 10.47 -3.04
C GLY A 67 4.36 9.20 -3.13
N TYR A 68 3.73 8.08 -2.85
CA TYR A 68 4.31 6.74 -3.03
C TYR A 68 3.32 5.83 -3.74
N MET A 69 3.84 5.09 -4.72
CA MET A 69 3.13 4.02 -5.41
C MET A 69 3.67 2.68 -4.92
N ILE A 70 2.78 1.81 -4.48
CA ILE A 70 3.09 0.43 -4.11
C ILE A 70 2.51 -0.47 -5.19
N VAL A 71 3.36 -1.32 -5.76
CA VAL A 71 2.98 -2.24 -6.85
C VAL A 71 2.98 -3.65 -6.30
N ARG A 72 1.83 -4.33 -6.36
CA ARG A 72 1.71 -5.74 -6.01
C ARG A 72 2.09 -6.61 -7.20
N PRO A 73 3.26 -7.28 -7.18
CA PRO A 73 3.68 -8.14 -8.27
C PRO A 73 2.96 -9.49 -8.23
N HIS A 74 2.68 -10.02 -9.41
CA HIS A 74 2.31 -11.43 -9.55
C HIS A 74 3.50 -12.31 -9.16
N LYS A 75 3.28 -13.36 -8.38
CA LYS A 75 4.31 -14.23 -7.80
C LYS A 75 5.25 -14.84 -8.85
N GLU A 76 4.76 -15.22 -10.02
CA GLU A 76 5.60 -15.72 -11.11
C GLU A 76 6.46 -14.61 -11.74
N SER A 77 5.96 -13.39 -11.79
CA SER A 77 6.67 -12.22 -12.30
C SER A 77 7.79 -11.75 -11.39
N ALA A 78 7.70 -12.07 -10.11
CA ALA A 78 8.70 -11.73 -9.09
C ALA A 78 9.85 -12.74 -8.99
N ARG A 79 9.76 -13.87 -9.70
CA ARG A 79 10.69 -14.99 -9.57
C ARG A 79 11.92 -14.81 -10.46
N PRO A 80 13.16 -14.82 -9.93
CA PRO A 80 14.37 -14.94 -10.75
C PRO A 80 14.36 -16.27 -11.48
N ALA A 81 14.66 -16.27 -12.78
CA ALA A 81 14.86 -17.50 -13.52
C ALA A 81 16.02 -18.30 -12.90
N GLY A 82 15.72 -19.38 -12.16
CA GLY A 82 16.74 -20.35 -11.74
C GLY A 82 16.87 -20.67 -10.25
N THR A 83 15.93 -20.35 -9.37
CA THR A 83 15.99 -20.85 -7.98
C THR A 83 15.09 -22.04 -7.76
N GLY A 84 15.74 -23.18 -7.49
CA GLY A 84 15.09 -24.45 -7.17
C GLY A 84 14.30 -24.40 -5.88
N LYS A 85 13.34 -25.30 -5.83
CA LYS A 85 12.43 -25.58 -4.73
C LYS A 85 13.12 -25.56 -3.35
N ASN A 86 12.95 -24.50 -2.60
CA ASN A 86 13.15 -24.56 -1.15
C ASN A 86 11.77 -24.71 -0.50
N LYS A 87 11.55 -25.91 0.06
CA LYS A 87 10.42 -26.23 0.91
C LYS A 87 10.49 -25.32 2.15
N PRO A 88 9.42 -24.72 2.61
CA PRO A 88 9.40 -24.00 3.89
C PRO A 88 9.76 -25.02 4.98
N SER A 89 10.82 -24.76 5.70
CA SER A 89 11.15 -25.45 6.94
C SER A 89 10.16 -24.91 7.98
N GLY A 90 9.30 -25.78 8.48
CA GLY A 90 8.43 -25.44 9.59
C GLY A 90 9.27 -25.15 10.82
N ASP A 91 9.41 -23.88 11.13
CA ASP A 91 9.88 -23.41 12.42
C ASP A 91 8.96 -22.28 12.89
N THR A 92 8.49 -22.41 14.12
CA THR A 92 7.58 -21.50 14.77
C THR A 92 8.32 -20.24 15.22
N SER A 93 8.73 -19.41 14.25
CA SER A 93 9.17 -18.06 14.54
C SER A 93 7.95 -17.18 14.86
N PRO A 94 8.03 -16.25 15.82
CA PRO A 94 6.86 -15.49 16.24
C PRO A 94 6.38 -14.58 15.09
N THR A 95 5.34 -15.00 14.39
CA THR A 95 4.64 -14.24 13.34
C THR A 95 4.14 -12.88 13.83
N ALA A 96 4.00 -12.74 15.16
CA ALA A 96 3.61 -11.50 15.83
C ALA A 96 4.54 -10.28 15.59
N SER A 97 5.76 -10.48 15.09
CA SER A 97 6.69 -9.41 14.71
C SER A 97 6.75 -9.14 13.20
N CYS A 98 5.93 -9.86 12.42
CA CYS A 98 5.84 -9.72 10.96
C CYS A 98 4.97 -8.53 10.60
N TYR A 99 5.47 -7.32 10.73
CA TYR A 99 4.86 -6.10 10.20
C TYR A 99 5.91 -5.05 9.85
N SER A 100 5.57 -4.15 8.97
CA SER A 100 6.38 -3.02 8.56
C SER A 100 5.49 -1.83 8.24
N PHE A 101 6.04 -0.61 8.30
CA PHE A 101 5.32 0.63 8.00
C PHE A 101 5.92 1.30 6.76
N MET A 102 5.09 1.96 5.97
CA MET A 102 5.56 2.84 4.89
C MET A 102 6.48 3.92 5.46
N ALA A 103 6.08 4.53 6.58
CA ALA A 103 6.94 5.37 7.41
C ALA A 103 6.47 5.26 8.88
N SER A 104 7.42 5.09 9.80
CA SER A 104 7.10 4.97 11.23
C SER A 104 6.24 6.14 11.71
N GLY A 105 5.05 5.84 12.22
CA GLY A 105 4.09 6.80 12.76
C GLY A 105 3.30 7.61 11.73
N ALA A 106 3.45 7.35 10.42
CA ALA A 106 2.57 7.90 9.40
C ALA A 106 1.24 7.13 9.42
N LYS A 107 0.17 7.80 9.78
CA LYS A 107 -1.18 7.23 9.94
C LYS A 107 -2.23 8.28 9.63
N TRP A 108 -3.47 7.87 9.49
CA TRP A 108 -4.61 8.78 9.39
C TRP A 108 -4.77 9.57 10.70
N LYS A 109 -5.10 10.85 10.56
CA LYS A 109 -5.43 11.76 11.68
C LYS A 109 -6.84 12.33 11.56
N THR A 110 -7.41 12.22 10.38
CA THR A 110 -8.79 12.55 10.03
C THR A 110 -9.41 11.34 9.36
N VAL A 111 -10.71 11.16 9.55
CA VAL A 111 -11.46 10.09 8.90
C VAL A 111 -11.96 10.63 7.55
N GLU A 112 -11.45 10.07 6.46
CA GLU A 112 -11.74 10.52 5.10
C GLU A 112 -12.65 9.51 4.38
N PRO A 113 -13.68 9.97 3.65
CA PRO A 113 -14.54 9.09 2.85
C PRO A 113 -13.79 8.53 1.64
N TRP A 114 -14.33 7.47 1.04
CA TRP A 114 -13.80 6.87 -0.17
C TRP A 114 -14.89 6.58 -1.19
N VAL A 115 -14.50 6.43 -2.45
CA VAL A 115 -15.39 6.13 -3.56
C VAL A 115 -14.86 4.98 -4.40
N VAL A 116 -15.75 4.08 -4.85
CA VAL A 116 -15.40 3.02 -5.78
C VAL A 116 -16.22 3.09 -7.06
N ASN A 117 -15.57 2.92 -8.20
CA ASN A 117 -16.24 2.50 -9.41
C ASN A 117 -16.18 0.97 -9.48
N PRO A 118 -17.26 0.25 -9.15
CA PRO A 118 -17.26 -1.20 -9.05
C PRO A 118 -17.40 -1.91 -10.40
N ALA A 119 -17.47 -1.16 -11.50
CA ALA A 119 -17.61 -1.74 -12.83
C ALA A 119 -16.41 -2.64 -13.15
N ASN A 120 -16.68 -3.87 -13.56
CA ASN A 120 -15.68 -4.87 -13.89
C ASN A 120 -16.19 -5.80 -14.99
N GLY A 121 -15.27 -6.48 -15.69
CA GLY A 121 -15.59 -7.44 -16.76
C GLY A 121 -15.67 -8.90 -16.29
N PHE A 122 -15.61 -9.19 -14.99
CA PHE A 122 -15.35 -10.53 -14.44
C PHE A 122 -16.57 -11.21 -13.84
N GLY A 123 -17.74 -10.54 -13.85
CA GLY A 123 -18.98 -11.09 -13.32
C GLY A 123 -19.15 -10.91 -11.81
N ILE A 124 -18.23 -10.28 -11.13
CA ILE A 124 -18.41 -9.85 -9.73
C ILE A 124 -19.46 -8.75 -9.72
N SER A 125 -20.51 -8.90 -8.92
CA SER A 125 -21.55 -7.87 -8.87
C SER A 125 -21.02 -6.56 -8.26
N ASN A 126 -21.53 -5.41 -8.71
CA ASN A 126 -21.17 -4.12 -8.14
C ASN A 126 -21.37 -4.06 -6.63
N ALA A 127 -22.44 -4.71 -6.14
CA ALA A 127 -22.72 -4.82 -4.70
C ALA A 127 -21.68 -5.70 -3.97
N SER A 128 -21.19 -6.78 -4.60
CA SER A 128 -20.12 -7.62 -4.05
C SER A 128 -18.81 -6.83 -3.97
N VAL A 129 -18.42 -6.12 -5.04
CA VAL A 129 -17.20 -5.30 -5.04
C VAL A 129 -17.23 -4.30 -3.89
N PHE A 130 -18.28 -3.50 -3.77
CA PHE A 130 -18.45 -2.55 -2.67
C PHE A 130 -18.40 -3.23 -1.30
N SER A 131 -19.18 -4.31 -1.11
CA SER A 131 -19.26 -5.01 0.17
C SER A 131 -17.93 -5.65 0.59
N ILE A 132 -17.11 -6.14 -0.36
CA ILE A 132 -15.79 -6.72 -0.09
C ILE A 132 -14.85 -5.63 0.41
N LEU A 133 -14.78 -4.49 -0.28
CA LEU A 133 -13.95 -3.36 0.14
C LEU A 133 -14.35 -2.84 1.53
N ASP A 134 -15.63 -2.57 1.74
CA ASP A 134 -16.18 -2.07 3.01
C ASP A 134 -15.86 -3.02 4.19
N LYS A 135 -16.07 -4.33 3.99
CA LYS A 135 -15.73 -5.34 5.01
C LYS A 135 -14.21 -5.46 5.23
N SER A 136 -13.41 -5.29 4.19
CA SER A 136 -11.95 -5.37 4.31
C SER A 136 -11.39 -4.14 5.05
N ILE A 137 -11.96 -2.95 4.84
CA ILE A 137 -11.68 -1.77 5.66
C ILE A 137 -12.04 -2.05 7.13
N ALA A 138 -13.24 -2.55 7.40
CA ALA A 138 -13.70 -2.86 8.76
C ALA A 138 -12.77 -3.85 9.49
N LYS A 139 -12.17 -4.83 8.78
CA LYS A 139 -11.16 -5.74 9.38
C LYS A 139 -9.95 -4.98 9.89
N TRP A 140 -9.42 -4.05 9.09
CA TRP A 140 -8.26 -3.25 9.48
C TRP A 140 -8.58 -2.28 10.62
N GLU A 141 -9.76 -1.69 10.62
CA GLU A 141 -10.24 -0.80 11.69
C GLU A 141 -10.41 -1.54 13.01
N ASP A 142 -11.06 -2.70 13.01
CA ASP A 142 -11.17 -3.58 14.17
C ASP A 142 -9.78 -3.98 14.73
N ALA A 143 -8.78 -4.11 13.87
CA ALA A 143 -7.44 -4.48 14.30
C ALA A 143 -6.68 -3.34 15.03
N THR A 144 -7.15 -2.10 14.99
CA THR A 144 -6.48 -0.96 15.66
C THR A 144 -6.41 -1.11 17.19
N ASP A 145 -7.28 -1.90 17.78
CA ASP A 145 -7.28 -2.24 19.20
C ASP A 145 -6.77 -3.67 19.49
N GLY A 146 -6.23 -4.35 18.47
CA GLY A 146 -5.73 -5.72 18.52
C GLY A 146 -6.80 -6.81 18.54
N LYS A 147 -8.07 -6.48 18.23
CA LYS A 147 -9.19 -7.43 18.27
C LYS A 147 -10.11 -7.27 17.07
N ILE A 148 -10.23 -8.30 16.28
CA ILE A 148 -11.11 -8.34 15.11
C ILE A 148 -12.55 -8.69 15.55
N GLY A 149 -13.54 -7.98 14.99
CA GLY A 149 -14.95 -8.25 15.16
C GLY A 149 -15.59 -7.65 16.42
N ASN A 150 -14.94 -6.66 17.06
CA ASN A 150 -15.46 -5.98 18.24
C ASN A 150 -15.92 -4.52 17.98
N GLY A 151 -15.80 -4.03 16.74
CA GLY A 151 -16.15 -2.67 16.35
C GLY A 151 -15.11 -1.65 16.78
N GLY A 152 -13.95 -1.66 16.14
CA GLY A 152 -12.87 -0.69 16.34
C GLY A 152 -13.24 0.74 15.94
N SER A 153 -12.34 1.67 16.17
CA SER A 153 -12.52 3.07 15.77
C SER A 153 -12.36 3.22 14.25
N ASP A 154 -13.19 4.03 13.63
CA ASP A 154 -13.07 4.39 12.23
C ASP A 154 -11.71 5.07 11.95
N VAL A 155 -10.98 4.54 11.01
CA VAL A 155 -9.71 5.08 10.48
C VAL A 155 -9.96 5.66 9.09
N ILE A 156 -10.77 4.98 8.29
CA ILE A 156 -11.26 5.38 6.97
C ILE A 156 -12.77 5.58 7.06
N GLY A 157 -13.29 6.59 6.39
CA GLY A 157 -14.69 6.98 6.46
C GLY A 157 -15.62 6.11 5.61
N VAL A 158 -16.84 6.57 5.53
CA VAL A 158 -17.91 5.87 4.80
C VAL A 158 -17.63 5.82 3.31
N GLY A 159 -17.74 4.64 2.72
CA GLY A 159 -17.63 4.41 1.28
C GLY A 159 -18.87 4.80 0.51
N SER A 160 -18.68 5.08 -0.77
CA SER A 160 -19.75 5.26 -1.75
C SER A 160 -19.40 4.60 -3.08
N ALA A 161 -20.41 4.26 -3.89
CA ALA A 161 -20.20 3.72 -5.22
C ALA A 161 -20.60 4.75 -6.29
N THR A 162 -19.82 4.82 -7.37
CA THR A 162 -20.09 5.69 -8.52
C THR A 162 -20.06 4.91 -9.83
N GLY A 163 -20.70 5.44 -10.86
CA GLY A 163 -20.53 5.00 -12.26
C GLY A 163 -19.60 5.91 -13.07
N SER A 164 -19.03 6.95 -12.44
CA SER A 164 -18.09 7.86 -13.10
C SER A 164 -16.71 7.20 -13.22
N ALA A 165 -15.94 7.59 -14.23
CA ALA A 165 -14.55 7.22 -14.32
C ALA A 165 -13.77 7.83 -13.14
N LEU A 166 -12.89 7.05 -12.55
CA LEU A 166 -11.95 7.43 -11.50
C LEU A 166 -10.52 7.36 -12.06
N VAL A 167 -9.60 8.13 -11.47
CA VAL A 167 -8.21 8.22 -11.94
C VAL A 167 -7.29 8.32 -10.73
N ALA A 168 -6.40 7.36 -10.60
CA ALA A 168 -5.41 7.36 -9.52
C ALA A 168 -4.38 8.48 -9.68
N ASP A 169 -4.04 9.13 -8.60
CA ASP A 169 -3.25 10.35 -8.53
C ASP A 169 -1.73 10.10 -8.52
N GLU A 170 -1.15 9.92 -9.72
CA GLU A 170 0.29 9.65 -9.88
C GLU A 170 1.18 10.89 -9.74
N VAL A 171 0.63 12.10 -9.75
CA VAL A 171 1.39 13.36 -9.80
C VAL A 171 1.11 14.28 -8.61
N SER A 172 -0.13 14.34 -8.17
CA SER A 172 -0.54 15.17 -7.04
C SER A 172 -1.88 14.70 -6.49
N PRO A 173 -2.11 14.76 -5.18
CA PRO A 173 -3.40 14.37 -4.59
C PRO A 173 -4.51 15.33 -5.01
N ASP A 174 -5.74 14.82 -5.10
CA ASP A 174 -6.94 15.62 -5.36
C ASP A 174 -7.92 15.66 -4.17
N ASN A 175 -7.60 14.95 -3.06
CA ASN A 175 -8.38 14.71 -1.86
C ASN A 175 -9.61 13.80 -2.08
N SER A 176 -9.52 12.91 -3.03
CA SER A 176 -10.46 11.81 -3.20
C SER A 176 -9.75 10.48 -3.00
N ASN A 177 -10.29 9.60 -2.19
CA ASN A 177 -9.78 8.23 -2.06
C ASN A 177 -10.53 7.33 -3.03
N GLU A 178 -9.88 6.83 -4.04
CA GLU A 178 -10.51 6.24 -5.23
C GLU A 178 -10.14 4.76 -5.42
N VAL A 179 -11.13 3.95 -5.80
CA VAL A 179 -10.92 2.52 -6.07
C VAL A 179 -11.57 2.14 -7.40
N TYR A 180 -10.84 1.45 -8.27
CA TYR A 180 -11.41 0.98 -9.54
C TYR A 180 -10.61 -0.16 -10.16
N PHE A 181 -11.23 -0.81 -11.18
CA PHE A 181 -10.52 -1.73 -12.07
C PHE A 181 -10.00 -0.96 -13.28
N GLY A 182 -8.71 -1.09 -13.55
CA GLY A 182 -8.02 -0.37 -14.63
C GLY A 182 -7.06 -1.25 -15.42
N ASP A 183 -6.61 -0.74 -16.56
CA ASP A 183 -5.67 -1.45 -17.43
C ASP A 183 -4.24 -1.19 -16.93
N LEU A 184 -3.66 -2.19 -16.28
CA LEU A 184 -2.25 -2.24 -15.93
C LEU A 184 -1.55 -3.29 -16.79
N LYS A 185 -0.22 -3.25 -16.84
CA LYS A 185 0.57 -4.24 -17.58
C LYS A 185 0.59 -5.60 -16.87
N PRO A 186 0.78 -6.69 -17.61
CA PRO A 186 0.98 -8.01 -17.02
C PRO A 186 2.13 -8.00 -15.99
N GLY A 187 2.00 -8.81 -14.94
CA GLY A 187 2.99 -8.88 -13.87
C GLY A 187 2.68 -7.98 -12.66
N THR A 188 1.73 -7.05 -12.80
CA THR A 188 1.18 -6.23 -11.71
C THR A 188 -0.25 -6.67 -11.44
N ILE A 189 -0.58 -7.09 -10.22
CA ILE A 189 -1.93 -7.48 -9.82
C ILE A 189 -2.76 -6.24 -9.49
N GLY A 190 -2.19 -5.34 -8.71
CA GLY A 190 -2.79 -4.09 -8.29
C GLY A 190 -1.74 -3.04 -7.95
N VAL A 191 -2.20 -1.82 -7.78
CA VAL A 191 -1.39 -0.68 -7.38
C VAL A 191 -2.15 0.09 -6.31
N THR A 192 -1.45 0.46 -5.24
CA THR A 192 -1.92 1.43 -4.25
C THR A 192 -1.03 2.67 -4.31
N ILE A 193 -1.63 3.84 -4.47
CA ILE A 193 -0.96 5.13 -4.33
C ILE A 193 -1.35 5.73 -2.99
N VAL A 194 -0.39 6.30 -2.28
CA VAL A 194 -0.62 6.96 -0.99
C VAL A 194 0.12 8.29 -0.96
N TRP A 195 -0.61 9.35 -0.65
CA TRP A 195 -0.06 10.67 -0.40
C TRP A 195 -0.03 10.97 1.09
N GLY A 196 1.02 11.66 1.56
CA GLY A 196 1.15 11.95 2.98
C GLY A 196 2.37 12.76 3.34
N VAL A 197 2.55 12.98 4.63
CA VAL A 197 3.76 13.54 5.22
C VAL A 197 4.52 12.38 5.87
N PHE A 198 5.56 11.89 5.22
CA PHE A 198 6.32 10.72 5.67
C PHE A 198 7.64 11.10 6.34
N GLY A 199 8.15 12.30 6.08
CA GLY A 199 9.37 12.84 6.65
C GLY A 199 9.18 13.62 7.97
N GLY A 200 10.29 14.12 8.54
CA GLY A 200 10.27 14.99 9.72
C GLY A 200 9.88 14.28 11.02
N PRO A 201 9.50 15.07 12.07
CA PRO A 201 9.11 14.52 13.36
C PRO A 201 7.90 13.59 13.28
N VAL A 202 7.95 12.43 13.94
CA VAL A 202 6.90 11.38 13.92
C VAL A 202 5.49 11.95 14.21
N LYS A 203 5.37 12.87 15.15
CA LYS A 203 4.09 13.51 15.51
C LYS A 203 3.42 14.26 14.36
N ASN A 204 4.18 14.67 13.33
CA ASN A 204 3.67 15.42 12.18
C ASN A 204 3.36 14.49 10.99
N ARG A 205 3.85 13.25 11.01
CA ARG A 205 3.62 12.30 9.92
C ARG A 205 2.16 11.91 9.86
N ARG A 206 1.62 11.83 8.65
CA ARG A 206 0.22 11.47 8.39
C ARG A 206 0.01 11.05 6.96
N LEU A 207 -1.04 10.29 6.74
CA LEU A 207 -1.63 10.02 5.44
C LEU A 207 -2.66 11.11 5.13
N VAL A 208 -2.87 11.42 3.85
CA VAL A 208 -3.84 12.43 3.40
C VAL A 208 -4.75 11.92 2.28
N GLU A 209 -4.28 10.95 1.47
CA GLU A 209 -5.06 10.40 0.35
C GLU A 209 -4.53 9.03 -0.04
N TRP A 210 -5.36 8.22 -0.64
CA TRP A 210 -5.01 6.93 -1.22
C TRP A 210 -5.89 6.57 -2.41
N ASP A 211 -5.29 5.89 -3.40
CA ASP A 211 -5.99 5.34 -4.56
C ASP A 211 -5.60 3.89 -4.80
N GLN A 212 -6.52 3.09 -5.34
CA GLN A 212 -6.26 1.70 -5.70
C GLN A 212 -6.75 1.37 -7.10
N VAL A 213 -5.89 0.69 -7.86
CA VAL A 213 -6.21 0.19 -9.19
C VAL A 213 -6.01 -1.33 -9.22
N TYR A 214 -7.06 -2.09 -9.54
CA TYR A 214 -7.01 -3.54 -9.72
C TYR A 214 -6.90 -3.87 -11.21
N ASN A 215 -5.94 -4.71 -11.59
CA ASN A 215 -5.57 -4.89 -12.99
C ASN A 215 -6.58 -5.72 -13.79
N ASN A 216 -7.18 -5.13 -14.82
CA ASN A 216 -8.07 -5.78 -15.77
C ASN A 216 -7.42 -6.93 -16.59
N TYR A 217 -6.09 -7.05 -16.56
CA TYR A 217 -5.37 -8.13 -17.25
C TYR A 217 -5.69 -9.50 -16.65
N TYR A 218 -5.92 -9.59 -15.35
CA TYR A 218 -6.21 -10.84 -14.66
C TYR A 218 -7.71 -11.12 -14.61
N ASN A 219 -8.08 -12.41 -14.52
CA ASN A 219 -9.42 -12.78 -14.10
C ASN A 219 -9.57 -12.55 -12.60
N TRP A 220 -10.76 -12.14 -12.16
CA TRP A 220 -11.07 -11.92 -10.76
C TRP A 220 -12.28 -12.73 -10.33
N SER A 221 -12.30 -13.16 -9.07
CA SER A 221 -13.35 -13.98 -8.49
C SER A 221 -13.66 -13.53 -7.05
N ASP A 222 -14.94 -13.63 -6.65
CA ASP A 222 -15.43 -13.51 -5.27
C ASP A 222 -15.96 -14.86 -4.73
N ALA A 223 -15.53 -15.99 -5.35
CA ALA A 223 -15.96 -17.33 -4.96
C ALA A 223 -15.49 -17.65 -3.53
N ALA A 224 -16.37 -18.17 -2.68
CA ALA A 224 -16.09 -18.47 -1.28
C ALA A 224 -14.88 -19.40 -1.07
N GLU A 225 -14.73 -20.42 -1.96
CA GLU A 225 -13.64 -21.40 -1.88
C GLU A 225 -12.41 -20.97 -2.72
N GLY A 226 -12.44 -19.75 -3.31
CA GLY A 226 -11.44 -19.30 -4.28
C GLY A 226 -11.65 -19.91 -5.68
N ASP A 227 -10.93 -19.39 -6.65
CA ASP A 227 -10.87 -19.90 -8.02
C ASP A 227 -9.41 -19.99 -8.46
N ILE A 228 -8.90 -21.19 -8.71
CA ILE A 228 -7.50 -21.42 -9.08
C ILE A 228 -7.07 -20.72 -10.38
N ASN A 229 -8.02 -20.25 -11.19
CA ASN A 229 -7.76 -19.56 -12.47
C ASN A 229 -8.02 -18.03 -12.38
N ALA A 230 -8.26 -17.50 -11.17
CA ALA A 230 -8.57 -16.10 -10.98
C ALA A 230 -7.91 -15.54 -9.70
N MET A 231 -7.63 -14.26 -9.72
CA MET A 231 -7.25 -13.51 -8.52
C MET A 231 -8.44 -13.46 -7.59
N ASP A 232 -8.22 -13.71 -6.32
CA ASP A 232 -9.25 -13.54 -5.28
C ASP A 232 -9.38 -12.07 -4.92
N PHE A 233 -10.54 -11.48 -5.22
CA PHE A 233 -10.74 -10.06 -5.03
C PHE A 233 -10.67 -9.66 -3.54
N GLU A 234 -11.23 -10.46 -2.63
CA GLU A 234 -11.19 -10.16 -1.20
C GLU A 234 -9.76 -10.23 -0.64
N SER A 235 -8.98 -11.24 -1.03
CA SER A 235 -7.58 -11.35 -0.61
C SER A 235 -6.74 -10.14 -1.07
N ILE A 236 -6.83 -9.82 -2.36
CA ILE A 236 -6.03 -8.72 -2.91
C ILE A 236 -6.52 -7.38 -2.34
N ALA A 237 -7.83 -7.14 -2.26
CA ALA A 237 -8.38 -5.91 -1.69
C ALA A 237 -8.01 -5.73 -0.20
N THR A 238 -8.07 -6.80 0.61
CA THR A 238 -7.66 -6.72 2.02
C THR A 238 -6.17 -6.35 2.13
N HIS A 239 -5.31 -6.92 1.30
CA HIS A 239 -3.89 -6.56 1.29
C HIS A 239 -3.67 -5.09 0.87
N GLU A 240 -4.20 -4.66 -0.27
CA GLU A 240 -4.02 -3.29 -0.76
C GLU A 240 -4.54 -2.24 0.26
N LEU A 241 -5.65 -2.54 0.94
CA LEU A 241 -6.17 -1.70 2.01
C LEU A 241 -5.23 -1.62 3.23
N GLY A 242 -4.37 -2.59 3.46
CA GLY A 242 -3.30 -2.49 4.47
C GLY A 242 -2.31 -1.36 4.16
N HIS A 243 -2.01 -1.11 2.89
CA HIS A 243 -1.20 0.05 2.48
C HIS A 243 -1.91 1.36 2.77
N THR A 244 -3.22 1.45 2.56
CA THR A 244 -4.00 2.65 2.91
C THR A 244 -4.01 2.94 4.41
N MET A 245 -3.81 1.92 5.25
CA MET A 245 -3.63 2.08 6.70
C MET A 245 -2.21 2.52 7.09
N GLY A 246 -1.24 2.51 6.15
CA GLY A 246 0.16 2.88 6.39
C GLY A 246 1.13 1.72 6.56
N LEU A 247 0.68 0.47 6.34
CA LEU A 247 1.53 -0.71 6.37
C LEU A 247 2.31 -0.86 5.06
N ALA A 248 3.48 -1.49 5.13
CA ALA A 248 4.33 -1.80 3.98
C ALA A 248 4.33 -3.31 3.71
N ASP A 249 4.71 -3.68 2.49
CA ASP A 249 4.91 -5.06 2.08
C ASP A 249 5.97 -5.79 2.91
N LEU A 250 5.74 -7.08 3.08
CA LEU A 250 6.66 -8.03 3.71
C LEU A 250 7.20 -9.00 2.64
N TYR A 251 8.52 -9.13 2.59
CA TYR A 251 9.18 -10.02 1.63
C TYR A 251 10.00 -11.14 2.30
N ASN A 252 10.02 -11.21 3.64
CA ASN A 252 10.60 -12.32 4.36
C ASN A 252 9.67 -13.54 4.26
N SER A 253 10.22 -14.69 3.83
CA SER A 253 9.45 -15.94 3.70
C SER A 253 8.84 -16.42 5.03
N ASP A 254 9.42 -16.06 6.18
CA ASP A 254 8.89 -16.39 7.49
C ASP A 254 7.57 -15.64 7.79
N CYS A 255 7.32 -14.53 7.07
CA CYS A 255 6.11 -13.72 7.15
C CYS A 255 5.10 -14.04 6.01
N SER A 256 5.29 -15.13 5.28
CA SER A 256 4.47 -15.43 4.08
C SER A 256 3.00 -15.76 4.36
N ALA A 257 2.63 -15.93 5.62
CA ALA A 257 1.23 -16.12 6.02
C ALA A 257 0.50 -14.80 6.28
N MET A 258 1.22 -13.67 6.39
CA MET A 258 0.62 -12.37 6.67
C MET A 258 -0.17 -11.84 5.47
N THR A 259 -1.23 -11.08 5.75
CA THR A 259 -1.98 -10.36 4.71
C THR A 259 -1.07 -9.42 3.93
N MET A 260 -0.13 -8.76 4.63
CA MET A 260 0.84 -7.84 4.02
C MET A 260 2.02 -8.52 3.34
N TYR A 261 1.98 -9.84 3.07
CA TYR A 261 3.01 -10.49 2.26
C TYR A 261 2.93 -10.03 0.80
N GLY A 262 4.04 -9.46 0.29
CA GLY A 262 4.07 -8.67 -0.94
C GLY A 262 3.87 -9.42 -2.27
N TYR A 263 3.61 -10.72 -2.27
CA TYR A 263 3.33 -11.50 -3.48
C TYR A 263 1.94 -12.11 -3.46
N GLY A 264 1.33 -12.22 -4.65
CA GLY A 264 0.03 -12.86 -4.83
C GLY A 264 -0.01 -13.70 -6.11
N SER A 265 -0.90 -14.68 -6.15
CA SER A 265 -1.19 -15.51 -7.32
C SER A 265 -2.66 -15.93 -7.33
N GLU A 266 -3.08 -16.47 -8.49
CA GLU A 266 -4.42 -17.01 -8.64
C GLU A 266 -4.71 -18.11 -7.61
N GLY A 267 -5.94 -18.18 -7.13
CA GLY A 267 -6.41 -19.16 -6.16
C GLY A 267 -5.98 -18.93 -4.71
N GLU A 268 -5.15 -17.92 -4.42
CA GLU A 268 -4.73 -17.63 -3.05
C GLU A 268 -5.79 -16.81 -2.31
N ILE A 269 -6.35 -17.40 -1.22
CA ILE A 269 -7.39 -16.75 -0.38
C ILE A 269 -6.87 -16.41 1.02
N ASN A 270 -5.59 -16.59 1.30
CA ASN A 270 -5.01 -16.47 2.65
C ASN A 270 -5.08 -15.04 3.20
N ALA A 271 -4.97 -14.04 2.33
CA ALA A 271 -5.01 -12.63 2.74
C ALA A 271 -6.44 -12.08 2.96
N ARG A 272 -7.48 -12.93 2.93
CA ARG A 272 -8.82 -12.54 3.36
C ARG A 272 -8.92 -12.26 4.86
N THR A 273 -8.02 -12.83 5.66
CA THR A 273 -7.99 -12.67 7.13
C THR A 273 -6.68 -12.05 7.56
N LEU A 274 -6.75 -11.17 8.57
CA LEU A 274 -5.55 -10.61 9.18
C LEU A 274 -4.95 -11.60 10.16
N GLU A 275 -3.62 -11.73 10.12
CA GLU A 275 -2.86 -12.56 11.03
C GLU A 275 -2.24 -11.74 12.18
N ASP A 276 -1.66 -12.40 13.18
CA ASP A 276 -1.11 -11.73 14.36
C ASP A 276 -0.14 -10.59 14.05
N GLY A 277 0.68 -10.73 13.00
CA GLY A 277 1.61 -9.69 12.56
C GLY A 277 0.89 -8.46 12.04
N ASP A 278 -0.14 -8.63 11.21
CA ASP A 278 -0.95 -7.57 10.65
C ASP A 278 -1.67 -6.79 11.76
N ILE A 279 -2.31 -7.52 12.70
CA ILE A 279 -3.02 -6.96 13.86
C ILE A 279 -2.05 -6.17 14.75
N ASN A 280 -0.86 -6.74 15.05
CA ASN A 280 0.15 -6.05 15.85
C ASN A 280 0.71 -4.82 15.14
N GLY A 281 0.83 -4.84 13.82
CA GLY A 281 1.19 -3.68 13.03
C GLY A 281 0.19 -2.54 13.21
N MET A 282 -1.10 -2.82 13.05
CA MET A 282 -2.17 -1.84 13.25
C MET A 282 -2.17 -1.31 14.70
N ASN A 283 -2.17 -2.18 15.68
CA ASN A 283 -2.16 -1.80 17.11
C ASN A 283 -0.91 -1.00 17.51
N SER A 284 0.21 -1.17 16.79
CA SER A 284 1.44 -0.40 17.01
C SER A 284 1.40 0.97 16.34
N LEU A 285 0.58 1.14 15.29
CA LEU A 285 0.49 2.36 14.52
C LEU A 285 -0.63 3.27 15.06
N TYR A 286 -1.78 2.72 15.39
CA TYR A 286 -2.99 3.42 15.87
C TYR A 286 -3.20 3.32 17.37
#